data_8bef8875923fff7f1d4758906a8a136b
#
_entry.id   8bef8875923fff7f1d4758906a8a136b
#
_cell.length_a   1.000
_cell.length_b   1.000
_cell.length_c   1.000
_cell.angle_alpha   90.00
_cell.angle_beta   90.00
_cell.angle_gamma   90.00
#
_symmetry.space_group_name_H-M   'P 1'
#
loop_
_entity.id
_entity.type
_entity.pdbx_description
1 polymer ?
#
loop_
_entity_poly.entity_id
_entity_poly.type
_entity_poly.pdbx_seq_one_letter_code
_entity_poly.pdbx_strand_id
1 'polypeptide(L)'
;MEEKLVSVIIPAYNAAQFLSRSVESARKQTWKNIEILVIDDGSADRTAEIARELEKKDARVRLVTKGNGGVSSARNCGLAHASGEYVTFLDADDALAEDMIRELCGVLEKSGADFAGCQFGDREELGEGSGAVTVLTGPEIVRGAILQSDTRVWSKIFRREKLSGEKFSEDLTIGEDMLFLLSIVRPDTRYALLDRKDYYYYVNPQGAMERGFCPSYFDQITCWQQAEARIREKMPDLYKEQGVRARLASIRAVSICLVAGKLSKLPPEERKGYADRIRSMQEELRELLGVPGMKEYLPKGYGVKTALLVRSAKLYFAAAGKRK
;
A
#
# COMPACT_ATOMS: atom_id res chain seq x y z
N MET A 1 -15.34 -13.65 -24.30
CA MET A 1 -14.09 -12.86 -24.37
C MET A 1 -12.94 -13.85 -24.21
N GLU A 2 -11.92 -13.75 -25.05
CA GLU A 2 -10.66 -14.49 -24.87
C GLU A 2 -10.02 -14.04 -23.55
N GLU A 3 -9.65 -14.99 -22.70
CA GLU A 3 -9.01 -14.68 -21.42
C GLU A 3 -7.57 -14.21 -21.68
N LYS A 4 -7.31 -12.93 -21.47
CA LYS A 4 -5.97 -12.34 -21.54
C LYS A 4 -5.11 -12.86 -20.39
N LEU A 5 -3.80 -12.99 -20.60
CA LEU A 5 -2.88 -13.48 -19.58
C LEU A 5 -2.77 -12.46 -18.43
N VAL A 6 -2.92 -12.93 -17.20
CA VAL A 6 -2.73 -12.16 -15.96
C VAL A 6 -1.50 -12.67 -15.22
N SER A 7 -0.55 -11.78 -14.93
CA SER A 7 0.58 -12.07 -14.05
C SER A 7 0.21 -11.75 -12.60
N VAL A 8 0.19 -12.77 -11.75
CA VAL A 8 0.02 -12.65 -10.30
C VAL A 8 1.39 -12.62 -9.67
N ILE A 9 1.81 -11.47 -9.15
CA ILE A 9 3.14 -11.27 -8.53
C ILE A 9 2.99 -11.43 -7.01
N ILE A 10 3.74 -12.39 -6.44
CA ILE A 10 3.73 -12.71 -5.01
C ILE A 10 5.13 -12.45 -4.45
N PRO A 11 5.40 -11.26 -3.86
CA PRO A 11 6.65 -11.03 -3.14
C PRO A 11 6.66 -11.87 -1.86
N ALA A 12 7.74 -12.62 -1.61
CA ALA A 12 7.84 -13.51 -0.47
C ALA A 12 9.20 -13.36 0.25
N TYR A 13 9.15 -13.15 1.55
CA TYR A 13 10.32 -13.15 2.42
C TYR A 13 9.98 -13.76 3.77
N ASN A 14 10.63 -14.89 4.11
CA ASN A 14 10.36 -15.68 5.32
C ASN A 14 8.85 -15.94 5.51
N ALA A 15 8.19 -16.40 4.44
CA ALA A 15 6.75 -16.61 4.34
C ALA A 15 6.33 -18.08 4.34
N ALA A 16 7.20 -19.00 4.76
CA ALA A 16 6.97 -20.44 4.70
C ALA A 16 5.61 -20.88 5.29
N GLN A 17 5.16 -20.19 6.34
CA GLN A 17 3.89 -20.49 7.00
C GLN A 17 2.66 -20.15 6.15
N PHE A 18 2.76 -19.18 5.26
CA PHE A 18 1.60 -18.58 4.57
C PHE A 18 1.58 -18.85 3.07
N LEU A 19 2.77 -18.95 2.45
CA LEU A 19 2.95 -18.98 1.00
C LEU A 19 2.07 -20.00 0.28
N SER A 20 1.94 -21.23 0.83
CA SER A 20 1.10 -22.26 0.22
C SER A 20 -0.35 -21.82 0.06
N ARG A 21 -0.91 -21.14 1.07
CA ARG A 21 -2.29 -20.63 1.03
C ARG A 21 -2.43 -19.52 -0.02
N SER A 22 -1.51 -18.59 -0.06
CA SER A 22 -1.51 -17.47 -1.00
C SER A 22 -1.45 -17.99 -2.45
N VAL A 23 -0.46 -18.82 -2.78
CA VAL A 23 -0.33 -19.42 -4.12
C VAL A 23 -1.53 -20.28 -4.48
N GLU A 24 -2.08 -21.06 -3.55
CA GLU A 24 -3.25 -21.92 -3.81
C GLU A 24 -4.50 -21.08 -4.12
N SER A 25 -4.68 -19.91 -3.50
CA SER A 25 -5.77 -18.99 -3.82
C SER A 25 -5.67 -18.45 -5.25
N ALA A 26 -4.45 -18.16 -5.72
CA ALA A 26 -4.20 -17.76 -7.11
C ALA A 26 -4.43 -18.93 -8.09
N ARG A 27 -3.99 -20.14 -7.75
CA ARG A 27 -4.20 -21.34 -8.59
C ARG A 27 -5.68 -21.67 -8.79
N LYS A 28 -6.52 -21.41 -7.78
CA LYS A 28 -7.97 -21.66 -7.78
C LYS A 28 -8.79 -20.64 -8.54
N GLN A 29 -8.18 -19.56 -9.03
CA GLN A 29 -8.91 -18.53 -9.76
C GLN A 29 -9.75 -19.13 -10.90
N THR A 30 -10.97 -18.63 -11.06
CA THR A 30 -11.86 -19.04 -12.16
C THR A 30 -11.38 -18.52 -13.51
N TRP A 31 -10.62 -17.43 -13.56
CA TRP A 31 -9.85 -17.00 -14.73
C TRP A 31 -8.62 -17.89 -14.88
N LYS A 32 -8.55 -18.67 -15.97
CA LYS A 32 -7.55 -19.75 -16.10
C LYS A 32 -6.24 -19.30 -16.73
N ASN A 33 -6.28 -18.28 -17.58
CA ASN A 33 -5.07 -17.78 -18.25
C ASN A 33 -4.27 -16.86 -17.32
N ILE A 34 -3.54 -17.48 -16.38
CA ILE A 34 -2.70 -16.80 -15.39
C ILE A 34 -1.30 -17.40 -15.36
N GLU A 35 -0.30 -16.56 -15.04
CA GLU A 35 0.99 -16.97 -14.51
C GLU A 35 1.13 -16.48 -13.06
N ILE A 36 1.77 -17.26 -12.20
CA ILE A 36 1.96 -16.94 -10.78
C ILE A 36 3.47 -16.84 -10.54
N LEU A 37 3.95 -15.63 -10.31
CA LEU A 37 5.34 -15.31 -10.11
C LEU A 37 5.62 -15.17 -8.61
N VAL A 38 6.18 -16.21 -7.99
CA VAL A 38 6.65 -16.15 -6.59
C VAL A 38 8.05 -15.57 -6.60
N ILE A 39 8.23 -14.40 -6.02
CA ILE A 39 9.53 -13.72 -5.93
C ILE A 39 10.08 -13.91 -4.53
N ASP A 40 10.97 -14.86 -4.37
CA ASP A 40 11.66 -15.09 -3.10
C ASP A 40 12.79 -14.07 -2.92
N ASP A 41 12.60 -13.17 -1.98
CA ASP A 41 13.52 -12.07 -1.67
C ASP A 41 14.61 -12.48 -0.69
N GLY A 42 15.26 -13.64 -0.94
CA GLY A 42 16.38 -14.14 -0.14
C GLY A 42 15.96 -14.67 1.21
N SER A 43 14.90 -15.46 1.29
CA SER A 43 14.40 -16.06 2.52
C SER A 43 15.42 -16.99 3.16
N ALA A 44 15.47 -16.98 4.49
CA ALA A 44 16.30 -17.87 5.30
C ALA A 44 15.53 -19.10 5.80
N ASP A 45 14.20 -19.10 5.66
CA ASP A 45 13.33 -20.22 6.02
C ASP A 45 13.01 -21.11 4.81
N ARG A 46 12.01 -21.99 4.92
CA ARG A 46 11.63 -22.92 3.85
C ARG A 46 10.80 -22.30 2.71
N THR A 47 10.70 -20.97 2.62
CA THR A 47 9.89 -20.27 1.59
C THR A 47 10.25 -20.71 0.18
N ALA A 48 11.54 -20.66 -0.20
CA ALA A 48 12.01 -21.08 -1.52
C ALA A 48 11.80 -22.58 -1.80
N GLU A 49 11.90 -23.43 -0.79
CA GLU A 49 11.63 -24.87 -0.92
C GLU A 49 10.15 -25.11 -1.24
N ILE A 50 9.25 -24.49 -0.47
CA ILE A 50 7.79 -24.56 -0.68
C ILE A 50 7.42 -24.05 -2.07
N ALA A 51 7.98 -22.92 -2.51
CA ALA A 51 7.71 -22.37 -3.83
C ALA A 51 8.13 -23.34 -4.96
N ARG A 52 9.30 -24.01 -4.84
CA ARG A 52 9.73 -25.04 -5.81
C ARG A 52 8.80 -26.24 -5.85
N GLU A 53 8.25 -26.64 -4.71
CA GLU A 53 7.27 -27.72 -4.67
C GLU A 53 5.96 -27.34 -5.36
N LEU A 54 5.53 -26.10 -5.21
CA LEU A 54 4.32 -25.58 -5.88
C LEU A 54 4.54 -25.43 -7.40
N GLU A 55 5.71 -24.96 -7.83
CA GLU A 55 6.13 -24.90 -9.24
C GLU A 55 6.10 -26.29 -9.92
N LYS A 56 6.58 -27.32 -9.23
CA LYS A 56 6.51 -28.70 -9.76
C LYS A 56 5.08 -29.22 -9.92
N LYS A 57 4.13 -28.73 -9.10
CA LYS A 57 2.72 -29.18 -9.11
C LYS A 57 1.86 -28.46 -10.13
N ASP A 58 2.24 -27.24 -10.55
CA ASP A 58 1.47 -26.43 -11.48
C ASP A 58 2.38 -25.58 -12.35
N ALA A 59 2.38 -25.85 -13.65
CA ALA A 59 3.25 -25.16 -14.62
C ALA A 59 3.01 -23.65 -14.74
N ARG A 60 1.90 -23.14 -14.20
CA ARG A 60 1.62 -21.70 -14.13
C ARG A 60 2.39 -21.00 -13.01
N VAL A 61 2.87 -21.75 -12.01
CA VAL A 61 3.68 -21.22 -10.90
C VAL A 61 5.15 -21.21 -11.31
N ARG A 62 5.80 -20.10 -11.09
CA ARG A 62 7.23 -19.91 -11.37
C ARG A 62 7.91 -19.23 -10.19
N LEU A 63 8.99 -19.83 -9.68
CA LEU A 63 9.83 -19.25 -8.66
C LEU A 63 10.95 -18.42 -9.28
N VAL A 64 11.12 -17.20 -8.80
CA VAL A 64 12.29 -16.34 -9.05
C VAL A 64 12.94 -16.04 -7.71
N THR A 65 14.23 -16.37 -7.56
CA THR A 65 15.00 -16.10 -6.35
C THR A 65 15.95 -14.93 -6.56
N LYS A 66 16.10 -14.05 -5.56
CA LYS A 66 17.06 -12.94 -5.58
C LYS A 66 17.64 -12.70 -4.18
N GLY A 67 18.70 -11.91 -4.10
CA GLY A 67 19.18 -11.42 -2.81
C GLY A 67 18.16 -10.47 -2.17
N ASN A 68 18.12 -10.46 -0.82
CA ASN A 68 17.18 -9.62 -0.07
C ASN A 68 17.35 -8.13 -0.42
N GLY A 69 16.26 -7.47 -0.79
CA GLY A 69 16.20 -6.06 -1.15
C GLY A 69 14.89 -5.40 -0.69
N GLY A 70 14.03 -6.14 0.02
CA GLY A 70 12.74 -5.66 0.51
C GLY A 70 11.60 -5.81 -0.52
N VAL A 71 10.39 -5.56 -0.05
CA VAL A 71 9.15 -5.80 -0.82
C VAL A 71 9.10 -5.02 -2.14
N SER A 72 9.57 -3.77 -2.18
CA SER A 72 9.68 -2.96 -3.40
C SER A 72 10.57 -3.62 -4.44
N SER A 73 11.74 -4.09 -4.03
CA SER A 73 12.70 -4.77 -4.90
C SER A 73 12.13 -6.09 -5.43
N ALA A 74 11.42 -6.85 -4.58
CA ALA A 74 10.73 -8.07 -5.01
C ALA A 74 9.61 -7.78 -6.01
N ARG A 75 8.76 -6.76 -5.77
CA ARG A 75 7.71 -6.36 -6.72
C ARG A 75 8.30 -5.86 -8.04
N ASN A 76 9.38 -5.07 -8.01
CA ASN A 76 10.10 -4.63 -9.22
C ASN A 76 10.66 -5.82 -10.02
N CYS A 77 11.23 -6.80 -9.33
CA CYS A 77 11.68 -8.05 -9.96
C CYS A 77 10.49 -8.80 -10.59
N GLY A 78 9.36 -8.89 -9.90
CA GLY A 78 8.14 -9.48 -10.45
C GLY A 78 7.64 -8.77 -11.70
N LEU A 79 7.59 -7.44 -11.70
CA LEU A 79 7.22 -6.63 -12.88
C LEU A 79 8.13 -6.89 -14.07
N ALA A 80 9.44 -7.05 -13.85
CA ALA A 80 10.41 -7.35 -14.91
C ALA A 80 10.23 -8.75 -15.52
N HIS A 81 9.64 -9.70 -14.77
CA HIS A 81 9.39 -11.07 -15.22
C HIS A 81 7.95 -11.29 -15.71
N ALA A 82 7.04 -10.34 -15.46
CA ALA A 82 5.65 -10.43 -15.87
C ALA A 82 5.47 -10.37 -17.38
N SER A 83 4.75 -11.34 -17.95
CA SER A 83 4.46 -11.41 -19.38
C SER A 83 2.98 -11.13 -19.70
N GLY A 84 2.11 -11.15 -18.71
CA GLY A 84 0.66 -10.92 -18.86
C GLY A 84 0.31 -9.54 -19.39
N GLU A 85 -0.84 -9.41 -20.06
CA GLU A 85 -1.42 -8.11 -20.40
C GLU A 85 -1.90 -7.36 -19.16
N TYR A 86 -2.26 -8.12 -18.13
CA TYR A 86 -2.63 -7.60 -16.83
C TYR A 86 -1.66 -8.05 -15.75
N VAL A 87 -1.53 -7.23 -14.72
CA VAL A 87 -0.71 -7.51 -13.53
C VAL A 87 -1.53 -7.29 -12.28
N THR A 88 -1.43 -8.19 -11.33
CA THR A 88 -1.95 -8.03 -9.96
C THR A 88 -0.88 -8.42 -8.95
N PHE A 89 -0.97 -7.85 -7.75
CA PHE A 89 -0.08 -8.18 -6.64
C PHE A 89 -0.86 -8.91 -5.56
N LEU A 90 -0.22 -9.90 -4.96
CA LEU A 90 -0.78 -10.68 -3.85
C LEU A 90 0.30 -10.84 -2.79
N ASP A 91 0.08 -10.32 -1.60
CA ASP A 91 1.03 -10.48 -0.50
C ASP A 91 1.06 -11.95 -0.04
N ALA A 92 2.23 -12.45 0.36
CA ALA A 92 2.46 -13.87 0.61
C ALA A 92 1.68 -14.43 1.81
N ASP A 93 1.13 -13.58 2.68
CA ASP A 93 0.28 -13.94 3.82
C ASP A 93 -1.22 -13.74 3.57
N ASP A 94 -1.62 -13.22 2.39
CA ASP A 94 -3.01 -12.96 2.02
C ASP A 94 -3.59 -14.05 1.09
N ALA A 95 -4.82 -13.83 0.62
CA ALA A 95 -5.46 -14.71 -0.36
C ALA A 95 -6.49 -13.95 -1.23
N LEU A 96 -6.80 -14.52 -2.40
CA LEU A 96 -7.81 -14.01 -3.31
C LEU A 96 -9.10 -14.83 -3.20
N ALA A 97 -10.26 -14.18 -3.33
CA ALA A 97 -11.52 -14.88 -3.64
C ALA A 97 -11.42 -15.55 -5.03
N GLU A 98 -12.09 -16.67 -5.25
CA GLU A 98 -11.93 -17.48 -6.47
C GLU A 98 -12.26 -16.73 -7.76
N ASP A 99 -13.13 -15.72 -7.70
CA ASP A 99 -13.57 -14.93 -8.85
C ASP A 99 -12.89 -13.56 -8.98
N MET A 100 -12.00 -13.16 -8.06
CA MET A 100 -11.43 -11.81 -8.03
C MET A 100 -10.84 -11.39 -9.39
N ILE A 101 -10.00 -12.21 -9.99
CA ILE A 101 -9.35 -11.89 -11.27
C ILE A 101 -10.40 -11.76 -12.38
N ARG A 102 -11.38 -12.65 -12.44
CA ARG A 102 -12.46 -12.62 -13.42
C ARG A 102 -13.29 -11.34 -13.32
N GLU A 103 -13.69 -10.99 -12.09
CA GLU A 103 -14.50 -9.80 -11.84
C GLU A 103 -13.73 -8.53 -12.22
N LEU A 104 -12.47 -8.40 -11.77
CA LEU A 104 -11.67 -7.21 -12.05
C LEU A 104 -11.30 -7.10 -13.55
N CYS A 105 -10.99 -8.20 -14.24
CA CYS A 105 -10.80 -8.18 -15.69
C CYS A 105 -12.07 -7.75 -16.42
N GLY A 106 -13.24 -8.27 -15.99
CA GLY A 106 -14.53 -7.88 -16.54
C GLY A 106 -14.82 -6.38 -16.35
N VAL A 107 -14.49 -5.85 -15.17
CA VAL A 107 -14.63 -4.42 -14.86
C VAL A 107 -13.68 -3.57 -15.72
N LEU A 108 -12.41 -3.97 -15.88
CA LEU A 108 -11.44 -3.29 -16.75
C LEU A 108 -11.92 -3.18 -18.19
N GLU A 109 -12.40 -4.30 -18.77
CA GLU A 109 -12.81 -4.34 -20.16
C GLU A 109 -14.10 -3.53 -20.40
N LYS A 110 -15.09 -3.62 -19.50
CA LYS A 110 -16.36 -2.89 -19.63
C LYS A 110 -16.20 -1.39 -19.41
N SER A 111 -15.34 -0.97 -18.48
CA SER A 111 -15.17 0.46 -18.14
C SER A 111 -14.14 1.16 -19.01
N GLY A 112 -13.24 0.43 -19.69
CA GLY A 112 -12.07 0.99 -20.35
C GLY A 112 -11.10 1.65 -19.38
N ALA A 113 -11.06 1.23 -18.12
CA ALA A 113 -10.16 1.77 -17.11
C ALA A 113 -8.71 1.28 -17.31
N ASP A 114 -7.75 2.03 -16.79
CA ASP A 114 -6.32 1.68 -16.80
C ASP A 114 -5.99 0.65 -15.72
N PHE A 115 -6.72 0.72 -14.60
CA PHE A 115 -6.68 -0.29 -13.56
C PHE A 115 -8.04 -0.39 -12.85
N ALA A 116 -8.29 -1.54 -12.24
CA ALA A 116 -9.48 -1.79 -11.43
C ALA A 116 -9.09 -2.32 -10.05
N GLY A 117 -9.95 -2.14 -9.07
CA GLY A 117 -9.73 -2.66 -7.73
C GLY A 117 -11.03 -3.09 -7.07
N CYS A 118 -10.90 -3.93 -6.05
CA CYS A 118 -11.98 -4.36 -5.17
C CYS A 118 -11.69 -3.99 -3.72
N GLN A 119 -12.66 -4.19 -2.85
CA GLN A 119 -12.50 -4.07 -1.43
C GLN A 119 -11.80 -5.31 -0.85
N PHE A 120 -11.37 -5.21 0.40
CA PHE A 120 -10.78 -6.31 1.14
C PHE A 120 -11.58 -6.52 2.44
N GLY A 121 -11.46 -7.71 2.97
CA GLY A 121 -12.10 -8.08 4.22
C GLY A 121 -11.42 -9.27 4.86
N ASP A 122 -11.99 -9.78 5.94
CA ASP A 122 -11.62 -11.08 6.47
C ASP A 122 -12.22 -12.22 5.62
N ARG A 123 -11.96 -13.45 6.03
CA ARG A 123 -12.37 -14.62 5.24
C ARG A 123 -13.88 -14.81 5.16
N GLU A 124 -14.60 -14.37 6.19
CA GLU A 124 -16.05 -14.54 6.27
C GLU A 124 -16.78 -13.53 5.39
N GLU A 125 -16.15 -12.38 5.16
CA GLU A 125 -16.69 -11.27 4.37
C GLU A 125 -16.43 -11.39 2.86
N LEU A 126 -15.68 -12.41 2.39
CA LEU A 126 -15.38 -12.55 0.96
C LEU A 126 -16.64 -12.73 0.12
N GLY A 127 -16.73 -11.98 -0.96
CA GLY A 127 -17.87 -11.93 -1.88
C GLY A 127 -18.96 -10.94 -1.49
N GLU A 128 -18.90 -10.32 -0.30
CA GLU A 128 -19.84 -9.28 0.11
C GLU A 128 -19.63 -7.98 -0.68
N GLY A 129 -20.72 -7.26 -0.89
CA GLY A 129 -20.77 -5.97 -1.57
C GLY A 129 -21.93 -5.86 -2.55
N SER A 130 -22.18 -4.67 -3.04
CA SER A 130 -23.29 -4.42 -3.97
C SER A 130 -22.98 -4.85 -5.42
N GLY A 131 -21.73 -5.10 -5.74
CA GLY A 131 -21.24 -5.30 -7.11
C GLY A 131 -21.26 -4.02 -7.98
N ALA A 132 -21.56 -2.86 -7.38
CA ALA A 132 -21.54 -1.59 -8.10
C ALA A 132 -20.12 -1.22 -8.52
N VAL A 133 -20.00 -0.57 -9.68
CA VAL A 133 -18.72 -0.10 -10.21
C VAL A 133 -18.71 1.42 -10.26
N THR A 134 -17.74 2.04 -9.60
CA THR A 134 -17.49 3.47 -9.68
C THR A 134 -16.21 3.72 -10.49
N VAL A 135 -16.29 4.59 -11.50
CA VAL A 135 -15.10 4.97 -12.29
C VAL A 135 -14.65 6.37 -11.88
N LEU A 136 -13.39 6.47 -11.47
CA LEU A 136 -12.73 7.70 -11.07
C LEU A 136 -11.70 8.10 -12.12
N THR A 137 -11.58 9.40 -12.39
CA THR A 137 -10.53 9.99 -13.24
C THR A 137 -9.34 10.44 -12.39
N GLY A 138 -8.22 10.81 -13.00
CA GLY A 138 -6.98 11.13 -12.29
C GLY A 138 -7.15 12.04 -11.05
N PRO A 139 -7.78 13.25 -11.16
CA PRO A 139 -8.04 14.08 -9.99
C PRO A 139 -8.96 13.43 -8.95
N GLU A 140 -9.97 12.66 -9.39
CA GLU A 140 -10.90 11.96 -8.52
C GLU A 140 -10.22 10.77 -7.83
N ILE A 141 -9.28 10.09 -8.50
CA ILE A 141 -8.45 9.02 -7.89
C ILE A 141 -7.68 9.59 -6.70
N VAL A 142 -7.06 10.76 -6.87
CA VAL A 142 -6.35 11.41 -5.76
C VAL A 142 -7.31 11.77 -4.63
N ARG A 143 -8.42 12.48 -4.92
CA ARG A 143 -9.37 12.91 -3.88
C ARG A 143 -10.16 11.76 -3.24
N GLY A 144 -10.67 10.85 -4.06
CA GLY A 144 -11.63 9.82 -3.66
C GLY A 144 -11.02 8.48 -3.27
N ALA A 145 -9.78 8.20 -3.68
CA ALA A 145 -9.10 6.98 -3.32
C ALA A 145 -7.85 7.28 -2.46
N ILE A 146 -6.81 7.88 -3.02
CA ILE A 146 -5.51 8.04 -2.35
C ILE A 146 -5.63 8.84 -1.06
N LEU A 147 -6.29 9.99 -1.07
CA LEU A 147 -6.51 10.80 0.13
C LEU A 147 -7.55 10.21 1.09
N GLN A 148 -8.24 9.12 0.70
CA GLN A 148 -9.13 8.33 1.56
C GLN A 148 -8.49 7.01 2.01
N SER A 149 -7.16 6.89 1.87
CA SER A 149 -6.35 5.75 2.31
C SER A 149 -6.47 4.48 1.46
N ASP A 150 -7.04 4.55 0.25
CA ASP A 150 -6.91 3.47 -0.74
C ASP A 150 -5.59 3.61 -1.50
N THR A 151 -4.52 3.24 -0.81
CA THR A 151 -3.14 3.44 -1.26
C THR A 151 -2.40 2.14 -1.60
N ARG A 152 -3.08 1.01 -1.52
CA ARG A 152 -2.52 -0.34 -1.70
C ARG A 152 -2.49 -0.73 -3.17
N VAL A 153 -1.49 -1.51 -3.57
CA VAL A 153 -1.40 -2.11 -4.91
C VAL A 153 -2.05 -3.49 -4.98
N TRP A 154 -2.09 -4.21 -3.85
CA TRP A 154 -2.86 -5.44 -3.73
C TRP A 154 -4.38 -5.14 -3.76
N SER A 155 -5.22 -6.08 -4.01
CA SER A 155 -6.65 -5.92 -4.36
C SER A 155 -6.91 -5.12 -5.65
N LYS A 156 -5.89 -4.95 -6.50
CA LYS A 156 -6.01 -4.22 -7.77
C LYS A 156 -5.42 -5.03 -8.92
N ILE A 157 -5.96 -4.81 -10.12
CA ILE A 157 -5.43 -5.33 -11.38
C ILE A 157 -5.14 -4.16 -12.33
N PHE A 158 -4.01 -4.20 -12.99
CA PHE A 158 -3.48 -3.12 -13.82
C PHE A 158 -3.28 -3.59 -15.25
N ARG A 159 -3.55 -2.73 -16.24
CA ARG A 159 -3.04 -2.93 -17.59
C ARG A 159 -1.52 -2.78 -17.55
N ARG A 160 -0.77 -3.84 -17.93
CA ARG A 160 0.70 -3.84 -17.83
C ARG A 160 1.35 -2.69 -18.58
N GLU A 161 0.80 -2.29 -19.74
CA GLU A 161 1.28 -1.15 -20.51
C GLU A 161 1.31 0.16 -19.73
N LYS A 162 0.36 0.33 -18.76
CA LYS A 162 0.28 1.52 -17.90
C LYS A 162 1.32 1.52 -16.78
N LEU A 163 1.98 0.41 -16.55
CA LEU A 163 3.06 0.26 -15.58
C LEU A 163 4.45 0.43 -16.21
N SER A 164 4.52 0.61 -17.53
CA SER A 164 5.80 0.66 -18.26
C SER A 164 6.68 1.81 -17.79
N GLY A 165 7.92 1.48 -17.38
CA GLY A 165 8.90 2.44 -16.86
C GLY A 165 8.70 2.85 -15.39
N GLU A 166 7.59 2.48 -14.76
CA GLU A 166 7.33 2.80 -13.35
C GLU A 166 7.90 1.70 -12.44
N LYS A 167 8.38 2.12 -11.26
CA LYS A 167 8.98 1.22 -10.26
C LYS A 167 8.53 1.60 -8.86
N PHE A 168 8.46 0.60 -7.99
CA PHE A 168 8.38 0.81 -6.56
C PHE A 168 9.69 1.43 -6.05
N SER A 169 9.59 2.40 -5.14
CA SER A 169 10.77 3.00 -4.49
C SER A 169 11.40 1.98 -3.55
N GLU A 170 12.68 1.69 -3.75
CA GLU A 170 13.46 0.78 -2.88
C GLU A 170 14.04 1.52 -1.67
N ASP A 171 13.95 2.85 -1.64
CA ASP A 171 14.44 3.68 -0.53
C ASP A 171 13.44 3.77 0.64
N LEU A 172 12.21 3.30 0.45
CA LEU A 172 11.14 3.36 1.46
C LEU A 172 10.61 1.96 1.79
N THR A 173 10.40 1.74 3.08
CA THR A 173 9.78 0.52 3.60
C THR A 173 8.28 0.69 3.85
N ILE A 174 7.80 1.92 3.98
CA ILE A 174 6.39 2.27 4.24
C ILE A 174 5.95 3.34 3.26
N GLY A 175 4.82 3.09 2.57
CA GLY A 175 4.19 4.02 1.63
C GLY A 175 4.70 3.90 0.19
N GLU A 176 5.48 2.86 -0.11
CA GLU A 176 5.95 2.51 -1.46
C GLU A 176 4.79 2.27 -2.42
N ASP A 177 3.72 1.61 -1.96
CA ASP A 177 2.49 1.34 -2.72
C ASP A 177 1.81 2.62 -3.19
N MET A 178 1.63 3.57 -2.25
CA MET A 178 1.04 4.86 -2.55
C MET A 178 1.85 5.63 -3.58
N LEU A 179 3.17 5.66 -3.42
CA LEU A 179 4.05 6.35 -4.35
C LEU A 179 4.06 5.68 -5.73
N PHE A 180 3.95 4.35 -5.78
CA PHE A 180 3.79 3.63 -7.03
C PHE A 180 2.45 3.98 -7.71
N LEU A 181 1.33 3.98 -6.98
CA LEU A 181 0.05 4.41 -7.53
C LEU A 181 0.11 5.86 -8.05
N LEU A 182 0.70 6.78 -7.30
CA LEU A 182 0.90 8.17 -7.75
C LEU A 182 1.85 8.28 -8.95
N SER A 183 2.74 7.31 -9.17
CA SER A 183 3.60 7.32 -10.35
C SER A 183 2.83 7.01 -11.64
N ILE A 184 1.82 6.16 -11.57
CA ILE A 184 1.00 5.77 -12.74
C ILE A 184 -0.21 6.69 -12.95
N VAL A 185 -0.66 7.42 -11.92
CA VAL A 185 -1.83 8.31 -12.04
C VAL A 185 -1.47 9.59 -12.78
N ARG A 186 -2.17 9.86 -13.88
CA ARG A 186 -2.13 11.05 -14.74
C ARG A 186 -3.52 11.71 -14.72
N PRO A 187 -3.69 12.94 -15.25
CA PRO A 187 -5.01 13.59 -15.29
C PRO A 187 -6.10 12.79 -15.99
N ASP A 188 -5.74 12.04 -17.02
CA ASP A 188 -6.64 11.20 -17.83
C ASP A 188 -6.75 9.74 -17.38
N THR A 189 -5.96 9.32 -16.39
CA THR A 189 -6.00 7.96 -15.85
C THR A 189 -7.39 7.63 -15.30
N ARG A 190 -7.86 6.42 -15.58
CA ARG A 190 -9.16 5.91 -15.14
C ARG A 190 -8.98 4.72 -14.20
N TYR A 191 -9.61 4.80 -13.05
CA TYR A 191 -9.68 3.74 -12.04
C TYR A 191 -11.10 3.27 -11.85
N ALA A 192 -11.37 1.98 -12.01
CA ALA A 192 -12.68 1.39 -11.76
C ALA A 192 -12.68 0.63 -10.42
N LEU A 193 -13.45 1.11 -9.47
CA LEU A 193 -13.59 0.50 -8.14
C LEU A 193 -14.87 -0.35 -8.11
N LEU A 194 -14.69 -1.65 -7.87
CA LEU A 194 -15.77 -2.62 -7.64
C LEU A 194 -16.10 -2.66 -6.15
N ASP A 195 -17.35 -2.39 -5.82
CA ASP A 195 -17.87 -2.54 -4.45
C ASP A 195 -18.14 -4.03 -4.15
N ARG A 196 -17.05 -4.77 -3.91
CA ARG A 196 -17.06 -6.17 -3.53
C ARG A 196 -15.77 -6.53 -2.82
N LYS A 197 -15.86 -7.32 -1.73
CA LYS A 197 -14.71 -7.77 -0.94
C LYS A 197 -14.16 -9.08 -1.54
N ASP A 198 -13.21 -8.98 -2.44
CA ASP A 198 -12.63 -10.14 -3.12
C ASP A 198 -11.16 -10.39 -2.74
N TYR A 199 -10.61 -9.58 -1.86
CA TYR A 199 -9.25 -9.76 -1.34
C TYR A 199 -9.31 -10.08 0.16
N TYR A 200 -8.74 -11.22 0.56
CA TYR A 200 -8.62 -11.64 1.95
C TYR A 200 -7.33 -11.08 2.55
N TYR A 201 -7.48 -10.10 3.43
CA TYR A 201 -6.37 -9.54 4.18
C TYR A 201 -6.16 -10.30 5.50
N TYR A 202 -4.99 -10.89 5.67
CA TYR A 202 -4.63 -11.59 6.90
C TYR A 202 -3.90 -10.67 7.86
N VAL A 203 -4.48 -10.44 9.04
CA VAL A 203 -3.80 -9.69 10.11
C VAL A 203 -2.70 -10.57 10.69
N ASN A 204 -1.47 -10.37 10.21
CA ASN A 204 -0.30 -11.11 10.64
C ASN A 204 0.29 -10.47 11.92
N PRO A 205 0.22 -11.15 13.11
CA PRO A 205 0.76 -10.58 14.36
C PRO A 205 2.26 -10.31 14.33
N GLN A 206 3.00 -10.95 13.40
CA GLN A 206 4.43 -10.74 13.19
C GLN A 206 4.73 -9.81 12.01
N GLY A 207 3.69 -9.25 11.38
CA GLY A 207 3.78 -8.36 10.24
C GLY A 207 4.53 -7.06 10.56
N ALA A 208 4.99 -6.39 9.51
CA ALA A 208 5.81 -5.17 9.63
C ALA A 208 5.11 -4.05 10.45
N MET A 209 3.79 -3.95 10.36
CA MET A 209 3.00 -2.91 11.05
C MET A 209 2.81 -3.16 12.55
N GLU A 210 2.89 -4.42 12.99
CA GLU A 210 2.71 -4.81 14.40
C GLU A 210 3.98 -4.71 15.23
N ARG A 211 5.13 -4.56 14.59
CA ARG A 211 6.44 -4.46 15.27
C ARG A 211 6.55 -3.20 16.13
N GLY A 212 7.42 -3.26 17.13
CA GLY A 212 7.87 -2.08 17.88
C GLY A 212 8.47 -1.00 16.97
N PHE A 213 8.81 0.15 17.55
CA PHE A 213 9.44 1.22 16.76
C PHE A 213 10.71 0.73 16.06
N CYS A 214 10.84 1.04 14.78
CA CYS A 214 12.07 0.93 14.01
C CYS A 214 12.26 2.21 13.15
N PRO A 215 13.48 2.55 12.71
CA PRO A 215 13.74 3.78 11.96
C PRO A 215 12.90 3.95 10.69
N SER A 216 12.50 2.86 10.04
CA SER A 216 11.65 2.88 8.85
C SER A 216 10.25 3.46 9.10
N TYR A 217 9.80 3.60 10.35
CA TYR A 217 8.55 4.34 10.62
C TYR A 217 8.61 5.81 10.20
N PHE A 218 9.80 6.42 10.09
CA PHE A 218 9.93 7.76 9.53
C PHE A 218 9.55 7.84 8.05
N ASP A 219 9.61 6.73 7.32
CA ASP A 219 9.19 6.65 5.93
C ASP A 219 7.72 7.04 5.76
N GLN A 220 6.90 6.80 6.79
CA GLN A 220 5.50 7.21 6.82
C GLN A 220 5.33 8.75 6.71
N ILE A 221 6.30 9.53 7.16
CA ILE A 221 6.31 10.98 6.97
C ILE A 221 6.84 11.31 5.58
N THR A 222 7.99 10.72 5.23
CA THR A 222 8.68 10.95 3.96
C THR A 222 7.81 10.60 2.75
N CYS A 223 7.07 9.49 2.80
CA CYS A 223 6.21 9.08 1.70
C CYS A 223 5.10 10.11 1.41
N TRP A 224 4.48 10.72 2.43
CA TRP A 224 3.48 11.76 2.23
C TRP A 224 4.05 13.10 1.79
N GLN A 225 5.29 13.42 2.17
CA GLN A 225 6.02 14.58 1.62
C GLN A 225 6.26 14.39 0.12
N GLN A 226 6.73 13.21 -0.29
CA GLN A 226 6.92 12.87 -1.69
C GLN A 226 5.60 12.79 -2.46
N ALA A 227 4.53 12.27 -1.84
CA ALA A 227 3.20 12.22 -2.44
C ALA A 227 2.68 13.63 -2.75
N GLU A 228 2.78 14.56 -1.80
CA GLU A 228 2.40 15.95 -2.01
C GLU A 228 3.21 16.61 -3.13
N ALA A 229 4.52 16.38 -3.17
CA ALA A 229 5.39 16.90 -4.22
C ALA A 229 4.97 16.38 -5.60
N ARG A 230 4.68 15.07 -5.74
CA ARG A 230 4.21 14.46 -6.99
C ARG A 230 2.84 14.97 -7.42
N ILE A 231 1.89 15.15 -6.48
CA ILE A 231 0.58 15.73 -6.79
C ILE A 231 0.72 17.16 -7.28
N ARG A 232 1.57 17.97 -6.63
CA ARG A 232 1.84 19.36 -7.03
C ARG A 232 2.46 19.45 -8.42
N GLU A 233 3.36 18.53 -8.76
CA GLU A 233 4.05 18.49 -10.06
C GLU A 233 3.12 18.00 -11.17
N LYS A 234 2.45 16.85 -10.97
CA LYS A 234 1.66 16.19 -12.02
C LYS A 234 0.26 16.76 -12.18
N MET A 235 -0.31 17.33 -11.13
CA MET A 235 -1.69 17.85 -11.09
C MET A 235 -1.72 19.22 -10.38
N PRO A 236 -1.06 20.25 -10.91
CA PRO A 236 -0.94 21.55 -10.26
C PRO A 236 -2.29 22.22 -9.98
N ASP A 237 -3.28 22.03 -10.83
CA ASP A 237 -4.61 22.62 -10.64
C ASP A 237 -5.35 21.92 -9.49
N LEU A 238 -5.26 20.60 -9.39
CA LEU A 238 -5.76 19.85 -8.24
C LEU A 238 -5.10 20.32 -6.93
N TYR A 239 -3.78 20.53 -6.96
CA TYR A 239 -3.05 20.98 -5.78
C TYR A 239 -3.43 22.41 -5.34
N LYS A 240 -3.92 23.28 -6.24
CA LYS A 240 -4.41 24.62 -5.89
C LYS A 240 -5.71 24.57 -5.07
N GLU A 241 -6.46 23.48 -5.13
CA GLU A 241 -7.68 23.33 -4.35
C GLU A 241 -7.38 23.36 -2.85
N GLN A 242 -8.05 24.28 -2.12
CA GLN A 242 -7.86 24.41 -0.67
C GLN A 242 -8.14 23.10 0.07
N GLY A 243 -9.21 22.38 -0.30
CA GLY A 243 -9.58 21.12 0.32
C GLY A 243 -8.51 20.02 0.16
N VAL A 244 -7.87 19.94 -1.01
CA VAL A 244 -6.78 18.99 -1.27
C VAL A 244 -5.55 19.29 -0.41
N ARG A 245 -5.12 20.55 -0.35
CA ARG A 245 -4.00 20.98 0.50
C ARG A 245 -4.30 20.75 1.98
N ALA A 246 -5.49 21.10 2.42
CA ALA A 246 -5.94 20.92 3.79
C ALA A 246 -5.95 19.42 4.19
N ARG A 247 -6.43 18.55 3.29
CA ARG A 247 -6.45 17.11 3.52
C ARG A 247 -5.04 16.52 3.56
N LEU A 248 -4.15 16.88 2.63
CA LEU A 248 -2.74 16.48 2.63
C LEU A 248 -2.05 16.90 3.93
N ALA A 249 -2.21 18.16 4.33
CA ALA A 249 -1.65 18.66 5.58
C ALA A 249 -2.15 17.89 6.80
N SER A 250 -3.44 17.55 6.84
CA SER A 250 -4.02 16.72 7.90
C SER A 250 -3.40 15.32 7.94
N ILE A 251 -3.28 14.65 6.79
CA ILE A 251 -2.70 13.30 6.72
C ILE A 251 -1.23 13.32 7.18
N ARG A 252 -0.44 14.29 6.72
CA ARG A 252 0.96 14.46 7.16
C ARG A 252 1.06 14.69 8.67
N ALA A 253 0.19 15.53 9.23
CA ALA A 253 0.15 15.76 10.67
C ALA A 253 -0.24 14.51 11.46
N VAL A 254 -1.17 13.71 10.94
CA VAL A 254 -1.53 12.40 11.53
C VAL A 254 -0.34 11.44 11.48
N SER A 255 0.36 11.36 10.35
CA SER A 255 1.55 10.52 10.19
C SER A 255 2.66 10.90 11.19
N ILE A 256 2.92 12.20 11.37
CA ILE A 256 3.85 12.68 12.41
C ILE A 256 3.42 12.21 13.80
N CYS A 257 2.14 12.33 14.13
CA CYS A 257 1.63 11.88 15.44
C CYS A 257 1.71 10.36 15.63
N LEU A 258 1.53 9.57 14.57
CA LEU A 258 1.66 8.11 14.61
C LEU A 258 3.12 7.71 14.88
N VAL A 259 4.08 8.31 14.16
CA VAL A 259 5.52 8.10 14.39
C VAL A 259 5.92 8.52 15.80
N ALA A 260 5.47 9.70 16.26
CA ALA A 260 5.69 10.15 17.63
C ALA A 260 5.09 9.20 18.67
N GLY A 261 3.93 8.60 18.37
CA GLY A 261 3.30 7.57 19.21
C GLY A 261 4.14 6.30 19.33
N LYS A 262 4.75 5.84 18.23
CA LYS A 262 5.69 4.70 18.27
C LYS A 262 6.96 5.07 19.04
N LEU A 263 7.54 6.26 18.81
CA LEU A 263 8.70 6.78 19.54
C LEU A 263 8.43 6.89 21.06
N SER A 264 7.19 7.20 21.47
CA SER A 264 6.85 7.31 22.88
C SER A 264 7.03 6.01 23.68
N LYS A 265 7.01 4.87 23.00
CA LYS A 265 7.20 3.54 23.58
C LYS A 265 8.67 3.18 23.83
N LEU A 266 9.60 3.90 23.21
CA LEU A 266 11.03 3.72 23.45
C LEU A 266 11.44 4.23 24.84
N PRO A 267 12.47 3.62 25.48
CA PRO A 267 13.11 4.19 26.65
C PRO A 267 13.59 5.61 26.39
N PRO A 268 13.57 6.51 27.39
CA PRO A 268 14.01 7.91 27.22
C PRO A 268 15.43 8.04 26.66
N GLU A 269 16.35 7.16 27.04
CA GLU A 269 17.74 7.20 26.58
C GLU A 269 17.85 6.86 25.09
N GLU A 270 17.16 5.83 24.60
CA GLU A 270 17.14 5.48 23.17
C GLU A 270 16.50 6.59 22.34
N ARG A 271 15.44 7.23 22.87
CA ARG A 271 14.73 8.32 22.21
C ARG A 271 15.61 9.56 21.99
N LYS A 272 16.63 9.78 22.82
CA LYS A 272 17.59 10.88 22.65
C LYS A 272 18.31 10.80 21.30
N GLY A 273 18.57 9.60 20.78
CA GLY A 273 19.17 9.41 19.45
C GLY A 273 18.34 9.97 18.30
N TYR A 274 17.05 10.25 18.52
CA TYR A 274 16.13 10.81 17.53
C TYR A 274 15.79 12.29 17.76
N ALA A 275 16.56 13.02 18.58
CA ALA A 275 16.24 14.39 18.98
C ALA A 275 16.07 15.34 17.78
N ASP A 276 16.93 15.25 16.77
CA ASP A 276 16.85 16.09 15.57
C ASP A 276 15.63 15.74 14.72
N ARG A 277 15.32 14.45 14.54
CA ARG A 277 14.10 14.00 13.85
C ARG A 277 12.84 14.51 14.56
N ILE A 278 12.80 14.42 15.90
CA ILE A 278 11.68 14.93 16.71
C ILE A 278 11.54 16.45 16.52
N ARG A 279 12.64 17.20 16.46
CA ARG A 279 12.61 18.65 16.20
C ARG A 279 12.05 18.97 14.82
N SER A 280 12.55 18.29 13.77
CA SER A 280 12.00 18.43 12.40
C SER A 280 10.51 18.12 12.35
N MET A 281 10.06 17.07 13.03
CA MET A 281 8.62 16.74 13.13
C MET A 281 7.80 17.86 13.78
N GLN A 282 8.33 18.51 14.81
CA GLN A 282 7.67 19.64 15.46
C GLN A 282 7.61 20.88 14.57
N GLU A 283 8.69 21.17 13.83
CA GLU A 283 8.76 22.28 12.88
C GLU A 283 7.76 22.09 11.74
N GLU A 284 7.79 20.93 11.08
CA GLU A 284 6.84 20.56 10.04
C GLU A 284 5.39 20.66 10.55
N LEU A 285 5.12 20.12 11.73
CA LEU A 285 3.78 20.15 12.30
C LEU A 285 3.26 21.57 12.56
N ARG A 286 4.14 22.54 12.92
CA ARG A 286 3.76 23.95 13.05
C ARG A 286 3.34 24.54 11.71
N GLU A 287 4.08 24.25 10.64
CA GLU A 287 3.75 24.68 9.28
C GLU A 287 2.40 24.10 8.82
N LEU A 288 2.21 22.80 9.02
CA LEU A 288 0.96 22.09 8.63
C LEU A 288 -0.27 22.66 9.35
N LEU A 289 -0.13 23.00 10.64
CA LEU A 289 -1.22 23.61 11.42
C LEU A 289 -1.61 25.00 10.92
N GLY A 290 -0.74 25.68 10.17
CA GLY A 290 -1.00 26.94 9.49
C GLY A 290 -1.78 26.82 8.19
N VAL A 291 -1.96 25.60 7.64
CA VAL A 291 -2.70 25.40 6.39
C VAL A 291 -4.21 25.62 6.60
N PRO A 292 -4.85 26.54 5.86
CA PRO A 292 -6.28 26.83 6.01
C PRO A 292 -7.15 25.56 5.81
N GLY A 293 -8.10 25.34 6.72
CA GLY A 293 -9.04 24.19 6.66
C GLY A 293 -8.47 22.85 7.15
N MET A 294 -7.15 22.74 7.41
CA MET A 294 -6.50 21.46 7.78
C MET A 294 -7.15 20.80 8.99
N LYS A 295 -7.54 21.59 10.00
CA LYS A 295 -8.12 21.07 11.25
C LYS A 295 -9.48 20.38 11.06
N GLU A 296 -10.20 20.71 10.01
CA GLU A 296 -11.50 20.10 9.67
C GLU A 296 -11.35 18.62 9.27
N TYR A 297 -10.19 18.26 8.74
CA TYR A 297 -9.85 16.90 8.32
C TYR A 297 -9.15 16.07 9.39
N LEU A 298 -8.81 16.66 10.56
CA LEU A 298 -8.14 15.89 11.61
C LEU A 298 -9.11 14.88 12.26
N PRO A 299 -8.71 13.61 12.39
CA PRO A 299 -9.48 12.64 13.12
C PRO A 299 -9.67 13.07 14.59
N LYS A 300 -10.76 12.61 15.22
CA LYS A 300 -11.07 12.91 16.63
C LYS A 300 -9.86 12.65 17.55
N GLY A 301 -9.53 13.61 18.36
CA GLY A 301 -8.41 13.55 19.30
C GLY A 301 -7.02 13.94 18.74
N TYR A 302 -6.87 14.05 17.41
CA TYR A 302 -5.58 14.45 16.85
C TYR A 302 -5.29 15.95 17.00
N GLY A 303 -6.30 16.80 17.09
CA GLY A 303 -6.09 18.22 17.40
C GLY A 303 -5.36 18.45 18.73
N VAL A 304 -5.70 17.66 19.76
CA VAL A 304 -4.98 17.70 21.04
C VAL A 304 -3.57 17.11 20.94
N LYS A 305 -3.40 15.99 20.21
CA LYS A 305 -2.10 15.35 20.02
C LYS A 305 -1.13 16.28 19.28
N THR A 306 -1.56 16.92 18.20
CA THR A 306 -0.75 17.85 17.41
C THR A 306 -0.35 19.07 18.25
N ALA A 307 -1.32 19.69 18.96
CA ALA A 307 -1.03 20.84 19.82
C ALA A 307 -0.03 20.50 20.93
N LEU A 308 -0.16 19.34 21.56
CA LEU A 308 0.74 18.90 22.61
C LEU A 308 2.15 18.62 22.09
N LEU A 309 2.27 17.92 20.94
CA LEU A 309 3.55 17.61 20.32
C LEU A 309 4.30 18.90 19.89
N VAL A 310 3.60 19.84 19.27
CA VAL A 310 4.16 21.14 18.90
C VAL A 310 4.66 21.93 20.10
N ARG A 311 3.90 21.93 21.21
CA ARG A 311 4.24 22.66 22.41
C ARG A 311 5.45 22.05 23.12
N SER A 312 5.46 20.73 23.29
CA SER A 312 6.52 19.99 23.97
C SER A 312 6.45 18.49 23.66
N ALA A 313 7.47 18.00 22.98
CA ALA A 313 7.63 16.55 22.75
C ALA A 313 7.72 15.78 24.08
N LYS A 314 8.37 16.35 25.11
CA LYS A 314 8.48 15.72 26.44
C LYS A 314 7.09 15.49 27.07
N LEU A 315 6.22 16.50 27.01
CA LEU A 315 4.84 16.37 27.52
C LEU A 315 4.02 15.39 26.68
N TYR A 316 4.17 15.40 25.37
CA TYR A 316 3.52 14.45 24.48
C TYR A 316 3.89 13.01 24.85
N PHE A 317 5.19 12.71 24.97
CA PHE A 317 5.68 11.37 25.30
C PHE A 317 5.23 10.91 26.68
N ALA A 318 5.19 11.81 27.67
CA ALA A 318 4.69 11.49 29.01
C ALA A 318 3.18 11.17 29.00
N ALA A 319 2.39 11.85 28.16
CA ALA A 319 0.96 11.59 28.02
C ALA A 319 0.67 10.34 27.18
N ALA A 320 1.41 10.10 26.11
CA ALA A 320 1.24 8.96 25.21
C ALA A 320 1.69 7.63 25.86
N GLY A 321 2.78 7.64 26.64
CA GLY A 321 3.33 6.46 27.32
C GLY A 321 2.47 5.93 28.49
N LYS A 322 1.49 6.70 28.95
CA LYS A 322 0.56 6.29 30.01
C LYS A 322 -0.69 5.55 29.49
N ARG A 323 -0.92 5.53 28.19
CA ARG A 323 -2.02 4.77 27.57
C ARG A 323 -1.50 3.38 27.22
N LYS A 324 -1.77 2.41 28.13
CA LYS A 324 -1.60 0.97 27.87
C LYS A 324 -2.71 0.49 26.93
#